data_4c35200cfc29c2f925ad1277dca7e375
#
_entry.id   4c35200cfc29c2f925ad1277dca7e375
#
_cell.length_a   1.000
_cell.length_b   1.000
_cell.length_c   1.000
_cell.angle_alpha   90.00
_cell.angle_beta   90.00
_cell.angle_gamma   90.00
#
_symmetry.space_group_name_H-M   'P 1'
#
loop_
_entity.id
_entity.type
_entity.pdbx_description
1 polymer ?
#
loop_
_entity_poly.entity_id
_entity_poly.type
_entity_poly.pdbx_seq_one_letter_code
_entity_poly.pdbx_strand_id
1 'polypeptide(L)'
;AIATRQGDKWRVEVSVSDGEDVESRSSLVLTIGGVVEPNNPPEITSALITPNQPVTVDDLHLIFSAQDPDNDPIIDTEIEWRVNSMLTVDTSSTVLSTTTQKGEIWQAKVRVSDGMNWSDWLVQEVVIANSAPIVNSVLIAPTQVFTNDSVLVSYEYNDLDGDESNNPSIVWLKNGVEQIALNDLNPLPAVNTSKGDVWTASVRANDGESYSEIAIQATFTVQNSIPTININEIPSNVTFANSDLAGIDISPQFSDLDDDSVYHEIQWLRNGFRE
;
A
#
# COMPACT_ATOMS: atom_id res chain seq x y z
N ALA A 1 31.34 66.74 -29.42
CA ALA A 1 31.62 65.65 -28.54
C ALA A 1 31.59 64.37 -29.37
N ILE A 2 32.59 63.51 -29.22
CA ILE A 2 32.63 62.18 -29.84
C ILE A 2 31.77 61.25 -28.93
N ALA A 3 30.74 60.62 -29.51
CA ALA A 3 29.95 59.64 -28.79
C ALA A 3 30.77 58.36 -28.60
N THR A 4 30.87 57.85 -27.37
CA THR A 4 31.55 56.60 -27.06
C THR A 4 30.50 55.50 -26.89
N ARG A 5 30.83 54.26 -27.29
CA ARG A 5 30.02 53.06 -27.13
C ARG A 5 30.77 52.02 -26.32
N GLN A 6 30.04 51.13 -25.68
CA GLN A 6 30.63 49.99 -25.00
C GLN A 6 31.56 49.21 -25.97
N GLY A 7 32.71 48.82 -25.51
CA GLY A 7 33.70 48.08 -26.28
C GLY A 7 34.57 48.97 -27.14
N ASP A 8 34.30 50.28 -27.25
CA ASP A 8 35.17 51.21 -27.96
C ASP A 8 36.56 51.26 -27.35
N LYS A 9 37.58 51.15 -28.18
CA LYS A 9 38.97 51.23 -27.75
C LYS A 9 39.54 52.55 -28.19
N TRP A 10 39.93 53.35 -27.24
CA TRP A 10 40.49 54.69 -27.47
C TRP A 10 41.99 54.71 -27.21
N ARG A 11 42.72 55.41 -28.07
CA ARG A 11 44.16 55.65 -27.96
C ARG A 11 44.43 57.11 -28.30
N VAL A 12 45.20 57.75 -27.50
CA VAL A 12 45.71 59.08 -27.77
C VAL A 12 47.06 58.93 -28.46
N GLU A 13 47.26 59.59 -29.60
CA GLU A 13 48.52 59.73 -30.27
C GLU A 13 48.89 61.20 -30.30
N VAL A 14 50.06 61.52 -29.82
CA VAL A 14 50.60 62.90 -29.80
C VAL A 14 51.82 62.90 -30.65
N SER A 15 51.81 63.78 -31.63
CA SER A 15 52.95 64.01 -32.51
C SER A 15 53.47 65.40 -32.29
N VAL A 16 54.80 65.57 -32.26
CA VAL A 16 55.46 66.80 -32.20
C VAL A 16 56.42 66.94 -33.44
N SER A 17 56.50 68.12 -34.01
CA SER A 17 57.40 68.38 -35.18
C SER A 17 58.10 69.70 -35.00
N ASP A 18 59.37 69.76 -35.41
CA ASP A 18 60.18 71.02 -35.53
C ASP A 18 60.20 71.61 -36.98
N GLY A 19 59.41 70.92 -37.84
CA GLY A 19 59.33 71.33 -39.27
C GLY A 19 60.15 70.45 -40.22
N GLU A 20 61.11 69.69 -39.69
CA GLU A 20 61.96 68.77 -40.45
C GLU A 20 61.66 67.30 -40.03
N ASP A 21 61.54 67.05 -38.73
CA ASP A 21 61.29 65.70 -38.15
C ASP A 21 59.96 65.64 -37.35
N VAL A 22 59.39 64.47 -37.28
CA VAL A 22 58.16 64.20 -36.50
C VAL A 22 58.40 63.03 -35.52
N GLU A 23 58.18 63.24 -34.23
CA GLU A 23 58.12 62.16 -33.22
C GLU A 23 56.67 61.98 -32.74
N SER A 24 56.20 60.72 -32.69
CA SER A 24 54.84 60.36 -32.21
C SER A 24 54.91 59.37 -31.10
N ARG A 25 54.09 59.61 -30.08
CA ARG A 25 53.88 58.64 -28.96
C ARG A 25 52.42 58.40 -28.77
N SER A 26 52.07 57.08 -28.57
CA SER A 26 50.71 56.64 -28.29
C SER A 26 50.55 56.27 -26.81
N SER A 27 49.40 56.61 -26.28
CA SER A 27 48.99 56.13 -24.94
C SER A 27 48.70 54.64 -24.95
N LEU A 28 48.55 54.09 -23.78
CA LEU A 28 47.90 52.79 -23.59
C LEU A 28 46.45 52.86 -24.11
N VAL A 29 45.90 51.71 -24.53
CA VAL A 29 44.51 51.60 -24.98
C VAL A 29 43.58 51.69 -23.79
N LEU A 30 42.67 52.67 -23.84
CA LEU A 30 41.51 52.70 -22.92
C LEU A 30 40.34 52.00 -23.60
N THR A 31 39.77 50.98 -22.93
CA THR A 31 38.53 50.35 -23.38
C THR A 31 37.37 50.94 -22.59
N ILE A 32 36.33 51.40 -23.31
CA ILE A 32 35.10 51.84 -22.64
C ILE A 32 34.40 50.61 -22.09
N GLY A 33 34.39 50.50 -20.76
CA GLY A 33 33.62 49.47 -20.08
C GLY A 33 32.10 49.67 -20.26
N GLY A 34 31.37 48.62 -20.31
CA GLY A 34 29.92 48.70 -20.25
C GLY A 34 29.43 49.16 -18.87
N VAL A 35 28.21 49.63 -18.79
CA VAL A 35 27.48 49.67 -17.52
C VAL A 35 27.41 48.22 -17.06
N VAL A 36 27.96 47.93 -15.90
CA VAL A 36 27.70 46.68 -15.24
C VAL A 36 26.30 46.84 -14.67
N GLU A 37 25.31 46.19 -15.30
CA GLU A 37 23.98 46.13 -14.72
C GLU A 37 24.09 45.42 -13.37
N PRO A 38 23.36 45.90 -12.33
CA PRO A 38 23.37 45.23 -11.04
C PRO A 38 22.77 43.81 -11.20
N ASN A 39 23.43 42.80 -10.65
CA ASN A 39 22.95 41.44 -10.64
C ASN A 39 21.71 41.32 -9.72
N ASN A 40 20.62 40.80 -10.24
CA ASN A 40 19.44 40.44 -9.47
C ASN A 40 19.57 38.98 -9.05
N PRO A 41 19.12 38.62 -7.83
CA PRO A 41 19.11 37.22 -7.40
C PRO A 41 18.11 36.38 -8.23
N PRO A 42 18.37 35.09 -8.42
CA PRO A 42 17.41 34.19 -9.03
C PRO A 42 16.14 34.02 -8.18
N GLU A 43 15.07 33.56 -8.78
CA GLU A 43 13.78 33.35 -8.16
C GLU A 43 13.32 31.91 -8.37
N ILE A 44 12.78 31.25 -7.31
CA ILE A 44 12.06 29.98 -7.44
C ILE A 44 10.62 30.30 -7.81
N THR A 45 10.21 29.91 -9.01
CA THR A 45 8.87 30.20 -9.56
C THR A 45 7.81 29.21 -9.10
N SER A 46 8.21 28.00 -8.75
CA SER A 46 7.34 26.97 -8.19
C SER A 46 8.14 25.93 -7.41
N ALA A 47 7.54 25.37 -6.36
CA ALA A 47 8.02 24.16 -5.71
C ALA A 47 6.83 23.37 -5.18
N LEU A 48 6.95 22.05 -5.17
CA LEU A 48 5.96 21.15 -4.59
C LEU A 48 6.64 19.87 -4.10
N ILE A 49 6.06 19.26 -3.08
CA ILE A 49 6.40 17.89 -2.67
C ILE A 49 5.38 16.95 -3.32
N THR A 50 5.84 15.88 -3.94
CA THR A 50 4.98 14.87 -4.57
C THR A 50 5.29 13.48 -4.02
N PRO A 51 4.24 12.67 -3.72
CA PRO A 51 2.81 13.01 -3.81
C PRO A 51 2.42 14.13 -2.84
N ASN A 52 1.35 14.84 -3.12
CA ASN A 52 0.86 15.95 -2.27
C ASN A 52 0.08 15.47 -1.02
N GLN A 53 -0.29 14.21 -0.99
CA GLN A 53 -0.86 13.49 0.13
C GLN A 53 -0.11 12.16 0.27
N PRO A 54 1.13 12.18 0.74
CA PRO A 54 1.93 10.98 0.88
C PRO A 54 1.40 10.09 2.00
N VAL A 55 1.49 8.79 1.79
CA VAL A 55 1.32 7.77 2.82
C VAL A 55 2.70 7.17 3.17
N THR A 56 2.78 6.33 4.20
CA THR A 56 4.06 5.80 4.71
C THR A 56 4.88 5.02 3.68
N VAL A 57 4.26 4.51 2.61
CA VAL A 57 4.98 3.80 1.53
C VAL A 57 5.53 4.71 0.44
N ASP A 58 5.21 5.98 0.45
CA ASP A 58 5.59 6.92 -0.59
C ASP A 58 6.93 7.58 -0.30
N ASP A 59 7.80 7.62 -1.31
CA ASP A 59 8.95 8.51 -1.29
C ASP A 59 8.51 9.95 -1.52
N LEU A 60 9.11 10.90 -0.81
CA LEU A 60 8.84 12.32 -1.00
C LEU A 60 9.81 12.89 -2.03
N HIS A 61 9.28 13.50 -3.09
CA HIS A 61 10.09 14.16 -4.11
C HIS A 61 9.81 15.65 -4.12
N LEU A 62 10.84 16.48 -3.90
CA LEU A 62 10.78 17.91 -4.09
C LEU A 62 11.02 18.23 -5.56
N ILE A 63 10.04 18.83 -6.21
CA ILE A 63 10.10 19.31 -7.59
C ILE A 63 10.00 20.83 -7.56
N PHE A 64 10.88 21.54 -8.23
CA PHE A 64 10.86 23.00 -8.30
C PHE A 64 11.30 23.51 -9.66
N SER A 65 10.96 24.75 -9.95
CA SER A 65 11.41 25.51 -11.11
C SER A 65 11.95 26.85 -10.66
N ALA A 66 13.01 27.30 -11.30
CA ALA A 66 13.65 28.58 -10.99
C ALA A 66 13.99 29.35 -12.27
N GLN A 67 14.10 30.65 -12.18
CA GLN A 67 14.54 31.54 -13.24
C GLN A 67 15.40 32.66 -12.65
N ASP A 68 16.24 33.23 -13.48
CA ASP A 68 17.01 34.42 -13.16
C ASP A 68 16.49 35.61 -13.98
N PRO A 69 16.25 36.79 -13.36
CA PRO A 69 15.77 37.99 -14.08
C PRO A 69 16.74 38.52 -15.12
N ASP A 70 18.05 38.31 -14.92
CA ASP A 70 19.10 38.74 -15.83
C ASP A 70 19.47 37.67 -16.86
N ASN A 71 18.81 36.48 -16.76
CA ASN A 71 19.09 35.26 -17.52
C ASN A 71 20.46 34.65 -17.22
N ASP A 72 20.99 34.86 -16.03
CA ASP A 72 22.20 34.21 -15.58
C ASP A 72 21.91 32.72 -15.28
N PRO A 73 22.87 31.81 -15.47
CA PRO A 73 22.66 30.40 -15.24
C PRO A 73 22.54 30.12 -13.76
N ILE A 74 21.55 29.29 -13.36
CA ILE A 74 21.49 28.72 -12.03
C ILE A 74 22.60 27.68 -11.91
N ILE A 75 23.55 27.90 -10.98
CA ILE A 75 24.74 27.06 -10.84
C ILE A 75 24.79 26.29 -9.50
N ASP A 76 23.95 26.66 -8.53
CA ASP A 76 23.92 26.00 -7.25
C ASP A 76 22.49 25.87 -6.72
N THR A 77 22.24 24.85 -5.90
CA THR A 77 20.96 24.56 -5.27
C THR A 77 21.20 24.07 -3.87
N GLU A 78 20.47 24.61 -2.91
CA GLU A 78 20.49 24.16 -1.53
C GLU A 78 19.10 23.69 -1.11
N ILE A 79 19.04 22.47 -0.54
CA ILE A 79 17.83 21.85 -0.05
C ILE A 79 18.01 21.47 1.42
N GLU A 80 17.02 21.81 2.24
CA GLU A 80 16.91 21.39 3.62
C GLU A 80 15.60 20.65 3.84
N TRP A 81 15.66 19.49 4.48
CA TRP A 81 14.48 18.78 4.97
C TRP A 81 14.36 18.87 6.47
N ARG A 82 13.12 19.01 6.94
CA ARG A 82 12.78 19.00 8.37
C ARG A 82 11.63 18.02 8.60
N VAL A 83 11.74 17.25 9.66
CA VAL A 83 10.67 16.41 10.19
C VAL A 83 10.23 16.94 11.55
N ASN A 84 8.94 17.23 11.72
CA ASN A 84 8.39 17.81 12.96
C ASN A 84 9.19 19.03 13.45
N SER A 85 9.59 19.91 12.51
CA SER A 85 10.43 21.10 12.70
C SER A 85 11.92 20.85 12.99
N MET A 86 12.36 19.58 13.13
CA MET A 86 13.77 19.25 13.35
C MET A 86 14.49 19.07 12.01
N LEU A 87 15.67 19.68 11.86
CA LEU A 87 16.50 19.54 10.66
C LEU A 87 16.97 18.08 10.52
N THR A 88 16.86 17.54 9.32
CA THR A 88 17.41 16.22 8.95
C THR A 88 18.82 16.37 8.37
N VAL A 89 19.47 15.25 8.12
CA VAL A 89 20.76 15.21 7.40
C VAL A 89 20.59 15.08 5.88
N ASP A 90 19.35 14.90 5.41
CA ASP A 90 19.05 14.76 3.99
C ASP A 90 19.05 16.10 3.29
N THR A 91 19.80 16.18 2.20
CA THR A 91 19.93 17.36 1.34
C THR A 91 19.59 17.04 -0.12
N SER A 92 19.12 15.84 -0.39
CA SER A 92 18.70 15.41 -1.72
C SER A 92 17.30 15.94 -2.07
N SER A 93 16.91 15.87 -3.32
CA SER A 93 15.54 16.19 -3.73
C SER A 93 14.52 15.09 -3.39
N THR A 94 14.97 13.98 -2.78
CA THR A 94 14.13 12.83 -2.47
C THR A 94 14.39 12.35 -1.04
N VAL A 95 13.31 12.16 -0.27
CA VAL A 95 13.32 11.46 1.01
C VAL A 95 12.67 10.09 0.81
N LEU A 96 13.37 9.03 1.22
CA LEU A 96 12.87 7.67 1.05
C LEU A 96 11.78 7.36 2.08
N SER A 97 10.76 6.63 1.67
CA SER A 97 9.66 6.14 2.51
C SER A 97 10.12 5.35 3.73
N THR A 98 11.28 4.68 3.64
CA THR A 98 11.88 3.96 4.77
C THR A 98 12.30 4.86 5.94
N THR A 99 12.31 6.18 5.75
CA THR A 99 12.67 7.17 6.78
C THR A 99 11.48 7.98 7.27
N THR A 100 10.32 7.81 6.67
CA THR A 100 9.08 8.52 7.04
C THR A 100 8.19 7.65 7.90
N GLN A 101 7.33 8.27 8.72
CA GLN A 101 6.36 7.61 9.56
C GLN A 101 5.01 8.33 9.49
N LYS A 102 3.92 7.59 9.64
CA LYS A 102 2.56 8.13 9.74
C LYS A 102 2.48 9.26 10.77
N GLY A 103 1.81 10.34 10.40
CA GLY A 103 1.59 11.51 11.24
C GLY A 103 2.74 12.51 11.29
N GLU A 104 3.88 12.22 10.68
CA GLU A 104 4.99 13.17 10.60
C GLU A 104 4.67 14.32 9.64
N ILE A 105 5.12 15.52 10.03
CA ILE A 105 5.09 16.72 9.20
C ILE A 105 6.47 16.89 8.58
N TRP A 106 6.55 16.73 7.26
CA TRP A 106 7.76 16.91 6.48
C TRP A 106 7.75 18.25 5.75
N GLN A 107 8.80 19.04 5.95
CA GLN A 107 8.99 20.34 5.32
C GLN A 107 10.26 20.35 4.49
N ALA A 108 10.13 20.70 3.21
CA ALA A 108 11.24 20.97 2.30
C ALA A 108 11.45 22.47 2.17
N LYS A 109 12.71 22.93 2.24
CA LYS A 109 13.12 24.27 1.88
C LYS A 109 14.10 24.17 0.74
N VAL A 110 13.97 25.06 -0.24
CA VAL A 110 14.88 25.12 -1.38
C VAL A 110 15.23 26.56 -1.71
N ARG A 111 16.46 26.80 -2.09
CA ARG A 111 16.95 28.03 -2.71
C ARG A 111 17.98 27.71 -3.78
N VAL A 112 18.17 28.64 -4.69
CA VAL A 112 19.10 28.52 -5.82
C VAL A 112 20.02 29.72 -5.90
N SER A 113 21.15 29.56 -6.56
CA SER A 113 22.14 30.63 -6.76
C SER A 113 22.62 30.70 -8.21
N ASP A 114 22.88 31.94 -8.69
CA ASP A 114 23.55 32.27 -9.92
C ASP A 114 25.10 32.36 -9.78
N GLY A 115 25.61 32.12 -8.53
CA GLY A 115 27.02 32.24 -8.16
C GLY A 115 27.41 33.60 -7.61
N MET A 116 26.53 34.60 -7.68
CA MET A 116 26.71 35.91 -7.05
C MET A 116 25.73 36.09 -5.87
N ASN A 117 24.48 35.70 -6.08
CA ASN A 117 23.41 35.85 -5.09
C ASN A 117 22.60 34.56 -4.94
N TRP A 118 21.94 34.42 -3.80
CA TRP A 118 20.97 33.37 -3.52
C TRP A 118 19.56 33.94 -3.64
N SER A 119 18.62 33.09 -4.12
CA SER A 119 17.17 33.33 -3.99
C SER A 119 16.75 33.35 -2.55
N ASP A 120 15.56 33.86 -2.29
CA ASP A 120 14.85 33.56 -1.04
C ASP A 120 14.53 32.06 -0.94
N TRP A 121 14.36 31.58 0.29
CA TRP A 121 13.92 30.23 0.56
C TRP A 121 12.43 30.06 0.19
N LEU A 122 12.12 29.06 -0.66
CA LEU A 122 10.75 28.59 -0.79
C LEU A 122 10.53 27.35 0.06
N VAL A 123 9.38 27.29 0.71
CA VAL A 123 9.06 26.25 1.72
C VAL A 123 7.80 25.52 1.28
N GLN A 124 7.85 24.19 1.34
CA GLN A 124 6.71 23.30 1.12
C GLN A 124 6.57 22.33 2.27
N GLU A 125 5.35 21.88 2.54
CA GLU A 125 5.06 21.00 3.67
C GLU A 125 4.02 19.95 3.28
N VAL A 126 4.19 18.72 3.77
CA VAL A 126 3.23 17.62 3.66
C VAL A 126 3.14 16.87 4.99
N VAL A 127 2.01 16.20 5.20
CA VAL A 127 1.81 15.29 6.35
C VAL A 127 1.76 13.88 5.80
N ILE A 128 2.49 12.95 6.43
CA ILE A 128 2.43 11.54 6.09
C ILE A 128 1.11 10.98 6.61
N ALA A 129 0.25 10.57 5.69
CA ALA A 129 -1.05 9.98 6.00
C ALA A 129 -0.94 8.48 6.30
N ASN A 130 -2.02 7.90 6.76
CA ASN A 130 -2.17 6.47 6.99
C ASN A 130 -1.98 5.66 5.69
N SER A 131 -1.21 4.58 5.74
CA SER A 131 -1.19 3.54 4.72
C SER A 131 -2.24 2.48 5.04
N ALA A 132 -3.00 2.05 4.06
CA ALA A 132 -3.98 1.00 4.28
C ALA A 132 -3.31 -0.36 4.55
N PRO A 133 -3.90 -1.21 5.40
CA PRO A 133 -3.37 -2.53 5.71
C PRO A 133 -3.43 -3.47 4.51
N ILE A 134 -2.71 -4.59 4.59
CA ILE A 134 -2.72 -5.67 3.59
C ILE A 134 -3.18 -6.97 4.24
N VAL A 135 -3.96 -7.76 3.48
CA VAL A 135 -4.25 -9.17 3.77
C VAL A 135 -3.34 -10.02 2.89
N ASN A 136 -2.47 -10.82 3.50
CA ASN A 136 -1.56 -11.71 2.75
C ASN A 136 -2.22 -13.04 2.40
N SER A 137 -3.02 -13.60 3.32
CA SER A 137 -3.69 -14.88 3.13
C SER A 137 -4.99 -14.96 3.92
N VAL A 138 -5.91 -15.80 3.45
CA VAL A 138 -7.16 -16.15 4.13
C VAL A 138 -7.24 -17.66 4.28
N LEU A 139 -7.51 -18.12 5.47
CA LEU A 139 -7.63 -19.54 5.81
C LEU A 139 -9.05 -19.87 6.31
N ILE A 140 -9.52 -21.04 5.95
CA ILE A 140 -10.82 -21.60 6.35
C ILE A 140 -10.61 -22.76 7.30
N ALA A 141 -11.38 -22.80 8.40
CA ALA A 141 -11.39 -23.90 9.33
C ALA A 141 -12.84 -24.31 9.66
N PRO A 142 -13.16 -25.64 9.64
CA PRO A 142 -12.27 -26.73 9.30
C PRO A 142 -11.86 -26.74 7.82
N THR A 143 -10.75 -27.41 7.47
CA THR A 143 -10.27 -27.54 6.07
C THR A 143 -11.18 -28.40 5.19
N GLN A 144 -11.96 -29.29 5.80
CA GLN A 144 -13.04 -30.06 5.18
C GLN A 144 -14.34 -29.65 5.87
N VAL A 145 -15.25 -29.10 5.10
CA VAL A 145 -16.54 -28.60 5.60
C VAL A 145 -17.64 -29.55 5.17
N PHE A 146 -18.49 -29.96 6.11
CA PHE A 146 -19.66 -30.81 5.89
C PHE A 146 -20.94 -30.03 6.20
N THR A 147 -22.08 -30.62 5.87
CA THR A 147 -23.41 -30.06 6.22
C THR A 147 -23.51 -29.80 7.72
N ASN A 148 -24.03 -28.63 8.09
CA ASN A 148 -24.12 -28.11 9.44
C ASN A 148 -22.77 -27.87 10.16
N ASP A 149 -21.68 -27.74 9.44
CA ASP A 149 -20.44 -27.23 10.02
C ASP A 149 -20.44 -25.71 10.10
N SER A 150 -19.97 -25.21 11.22
CA SER A 150 -19.65 -23.79 11.40
C SER A 150 -18.27 -23.51 10.82
N VAL A 151 -18.10 -22.41 10.07
CA VAL A 151 -16.88 -22.14 9.32
C VAL A 151 -16.21 -20.88 9.81
N LEU A 152 -15.02 -21.02 10.39
CA LEU A 152 -14.19 -19.92 10.85
C LEU A 152 -13.27 -19.43 9.72
N VAL A 153 -13.18 -18.12 9.58
CA VAL A 153 -12.20 -17.42 8.73
C VAL A 153 -11.10 -16.84 9.60
N SER A 154 -9.86 -17.08 9.23
CA SER A 154 -8.70 -16.35 9.75
C SER A 154 -7.91 -15.77 8.59
N TYR A 155 -7.13 -14.71 8.85
CA TYR A 155 -6.35 -14.05 7.81
C TYR A 155 -5.03 -13.52 8.39
N GLU A 156 -4.04 -13.41 7.54
CA GLU A 156 -2.75 -12.82 7.87
C GLU A 156 -2.79 -11.33 7.56
N TYR A 157 -2.66 -10.53 8.60
CA TYR A 157 -2.70 -9.08 8.59
C TYR A 157 -1.29 -8.51 8.61
N ASN A 158 -1.05 -7.49 7.81
CA ASN A 158 0.16 -6.68 7.88
C ASN A 158 -0.18 -5.21 7.66
N ASP A 159 0.39 -4.36 8.49
CA ASP A 159 0.26 -2.92 8.41
C ASP A 159 1.64 -2.27 8.52
N LEU A 160 1.95 -1.31 7.62
CA LEU A 160 3.26 -0.67 7.57
C LEU A 160 3.41 0.45 8.59
N ASP A 161 2.29 1.00 9.05
CA ASP A 161 2.26 2.01 10.11
C ASP A 161 2.36 1.37 11.50
N GLY A 162 2.19 0.04 11.57
CA GLY A 162 2.19 -0.73 12.80
C GLY A 162 0.85 -0.69 13.52
N ASP A 163 -0.21 -0.27 12.86
CA ASP A 163 -1.55 -0.23 13.43
C ASP A 163 -2.12 -1.64 13.62
N GLU A 164 -2.92 -1.82 14.66
CA GLU A 164 -3.54 -3.10 14.96
C GLU A 164 -4.80 -3.34 14.09
N SER A 165 -5.05 -4.60 13.75
CA SER A 165 -6.26 -4.98 13.02
C SER A 165 -7.53 -4.68 13.83
N ASN A 166 -8.48 -4.02 13.19
CA ASN A 166 -9.75 -3.61 13.78
C ASN A 166 -10.92 -3.92 12.84
N ASN A 167 -11.88 -4.73 13.29
CA ASN A 167 -13.13 -5.03 12.57
C ASN A 167 -12.97 -5.23 11.06
N PRO A 168 -12.41 -6.36 10.61
CA PRO A 168 -12.28 -6.65 9.18
C PRO A 168 -13.67 -6.74 8.52
N SER A 169 -13.74 -6.48 7.23
CA SER A 169 -14.92 -6.78 6.44
C SER A 169 -14.82 -8.18 5.84
N ILE A 170 -15.82 -9.01 6.10
CA ILE A 170 -15.95 -10.36 5.57
C ILE A 170 -17.24 -10.45 4.75
N VAL A 171 -17.11 -10.60 3.44
CA VAL A 171 -18.24 -10.79 2.53
C VAL A 171 -18.36 -12.27 2.19
N TRP A 172 -19.54 -12.85 2.47
CA TRP A 172 -19.85 -14.23 2.17
C TRP A 172 -20.61 -14.37 0.86
N LEU A 173 -20.09 -15.18 -0.06
CA LEU A 173 -20.79 -15.55 -1.30
C LEU A 173 -21.12 -17.04 -1.28
N LYS A 174 -22.38 -17.37 -1.52
CA LYS A 174 -22.88 -18.74 -1.74
C LYS A 174 -23.13 -18.97 -3.22
N ASN A 175 -22.46 -19.91 -3.82
CA ASN A 175 -22.59 -20.22 -5.26
C ASN A 175 -22.41 -18.95 -6.14
N GLY A 176 -21.48 -18.06 -5.74
CA GLY A 176 -21.19 -16.80 -6.42
C GLY A 176 -22.16 -15.64 -6.11
N VAL A 177 -23.17 -15.86 -5.27
CA VAL A 177 -24.15 -14.84 -4.89
C VAL A 177 -23.88 -14.37 -3.44
N GLU A 178 -23.74 -13.06 -3.26
CA GLU A 178 -23.50 -12.46 -1.94
C GLU A 178 -24.66 -12.72 -0.97
N GLN A 179 -24.30 -13.09 0.26
CA GLN A 179 -25.23 -13.35 1.36
C GLN A 179 -25.17 -12.18 2.37
N ILE A 180 -25.76 -11.05 2.02
CA ILE A 180 -25.67 -9.78 2.78
C ILE A 180 -25.96 -9.97 4.28
N ALA A 181 -26.95 -10.80 4.63
CA ALA A 181 -27.31 -11.05 6.04
C ALA A 181 -26.24 -11.82 6.83
N LEU A 182 -25.25 -12.39 6.14
CA LEU A 182 -24.16 -13.17 6.75
C LEU A 182 -22.83 -12.40 6.73
N ASN A 183 -22.77 -11.23 6.09
CA ASN A 183 -21.56 -10.43 6.05
C ASN A 183 -21.10 -10.11 7.48
N ASP A 184 -19.79 -10.08 7.64
CA ASP A 184 -19.08 -9.84 8.90
C ASP A 184 -19.33 -10.87 10.02
N LEU A 185 -20.14 -11.92 9.75
CA LEU A 185 -20.25 -13.03 10.67
C LEU A 185 -19.03 -13.94 10.57
N ASN A 186 -18.37 -14.14 11.68
CA ASN A 186 -17.25 -15.06 11.82
C ASN A 186 -17.30 -15.75 13.18
N PRO A 187 -17.67 -17.01 13.22
CA PRO A 187 -17.81 -17.96 12.11
C PRO A 187 -19.09 -17.81 11.27
N LEU A 188 -19.07 -18.30 10.01
CA LEU A 188 -20.28 -18.57 9.23
C LEU A 188 -21.12 -19.59 9.99
N PRO A 189 -22.42 -19.29 10.28
CA PRO A 189 -23.23 -20.20 11.09
C PRO A 189 -23.50 -21.54 10.39
N ALA A 190 -23.43 -22.62 11.14
CA ALA A 190 -23.61 -24.01 10.69
C ALA A 190 -24.89 -24.26 9.87
N VAL A 191 -25.99 -23.62 10.25
CA VAL A 191 -27.30 -23.74 9.59
C VAL A 191 -27.29 -23.32 8.11
N ASN A 192 -26.26 -22.59 7.66
CA ASN A 192 -26.17 -22.10 6.29
C ASN A 192 -25.40 -23.04 5.36
N THR A 193 -24.67 -24.04 5.90
CA THR A 193 -23.87 -24.98 5.13
C THR A 193 -24.69 -26.21 4.74
N SER A 194 -24.79 -26.52 3.45
CA SER A 194 -25.47 -27.71 2.92
C SER A 194 -24.57 -28.32 1.84
N LYS A 195 -24.63 -29.65 1.75
CA LYS A 195 -23.88 -30.43 0.74
C LYS A 195 -23.97 -29.82 -0.65
N GLY A 196 -22.84 -29.70 -1.30
CA GLY A 196 -22.72 -29.19 -2.67
C GLY A 196 -22.67 -27.67 -2.77
N ASP A 197 -22.91 -26.92 -1.71
CA ASP A 197 -22.74 -25.47 -1.72
C ASP A 197 -21.26 -25.10 -1.88
N VAL A 198 -21.02 -24.13 -2.75
CA VAL A 198 -19.70 -23.49 -2.90
C VAL A 198 -19.73 -22.13 -2.22
N TRP A 199 -18.93 -22.00 -1.20
CA TRP A 199 -18.82 -20.77 -0.44
C TRP A 199 -17.50 -20.07 -0.69
N THR A 200 -17.53 -18.73 -0.75
CA THR A 200 -16.34 -17.88 -0.81
C THR A 200 -16.42 -16.84 0.30
N ALA A 201 -15.36 -16.77 1.12
CA ALA A 201 -15.12 -15.67 2.02
C ALA A 201 -14.20 -14.65 1.35
N SER A 202 -14.63 -13.41 1.24
CA SER A 202 -13.85 -12.29 0.73
C SER A 202 -13.54 -11.33 1.87
N VAL A 203 -12.25 -11.19 2.22
CA VAL A 203 -11.81 -10.49 3.43
C VAL A 203 -11.04 -9.24 3.05
N ARG A 204 -11.42 -8.11 3.67
CA ARG A 204 -10.65 -6.87 3.71
C ARG A 204 -10.29 -6.56 5.15
N ALA A 205 -9.01 -6.37 5.41
CA ALA A 205 -8.55 -5.92 6.72
C ALA A 205 -8.88 -4.44 6.95
N ASN A 206 -8.92 -4.03 8.20
CA ASN A 206 -9.11 -2.64 8.62
C ASN A 206 -8.13 -2.35 9.75
N ASP A 207 -7.49 -1.17 9.73
CA ASP A 207 -6.55 -0.66 10.73
C ASP A 207 -7.21 0.31 11.73
N GLY A 208 -8.51 0.57 11.55
CA GLY A 208 -9.27 1.57 12.31
C GLY A 208 -9.46 2.89 11.57
N GLU A 209 -8.71 3.15 10.50
CA GLU A 209 -8.80 4.33 9.65
C GLU A 209 -9.20 4.00 8.22
N SER A 210 -8.70 2.89 7.67
CA SER A 210 -8.95 2.45 6.30
C SER A 210 -9.05 0.94 6.16
N TYR A 211 -9.68 0.49 5.08
CA TYR A 211 -9.71 -0.92 4.69
C TYR A 211 -8.60 -1.21 3.67
N SER A 212 -8.08 -2.46 3.68
CA SER A 212 -7.17 -2.91 2.64
C SER A 212 -7.77 -2.66 1.25
N GLU A 213 -6.95 -2.21 0.28
CA GLU A 213 -7.43 -1.91 -1.07
C GLU A 213 -7.95 -3.16 -1.78
N ILE A 214 -7.26 -4.26 -1.58
CA ILE A 214 -7.57 -5.56 -2.23
C ILE A 214 -8.19 -6.49 -1.20
N ALA A 215 -9.31 -7.12 -1.58
CA ALA A 215 -9.89 -8.23 -0.83
C ALA A 215 -9.21 -9.54 -1.23
N ILE A 216 -8.82 -10.35 -0.23
CA ILE A 216 -8.32 -11.71 -0.47
C ILE A 216 -9.44 -12.71 -0.21
N GLN A 217 -9.50 -13.74 -1.05
CA GLN A 217 -10.60 -14.70 -1.04
C GLN A 217 -10.12 -16.11 -0.72
N ALA A 218 -10.96 -16.85 0.02
CA ALA A 218 -10.83 -18.28 0.19
C ALA A 218 -12.16 -18.96 -0.15
N THR A 219 -12.10 -20.06 -0.88
CA THR A 219 -13.28 -20.79 -1.36
C THR A 219 -13.23 -22.23 -0.86
N PHE A 220 -14.38 -22.76 -0.48
CA PHE A 220 -14.56 -24.17 -0.10
C PHE A 220 -15.89 -24.72 -0.65
N THR A 221 -15.98 -26.05 -0.72
CA THR A 221 -17.21 -26.75 -1.09
C THR A 221 -17.64 -27.59 0.09
N VAL A 222 -18.92 -27.50 0.46
CA VAL A 222 -19.52 -28.34 1.50
C VAL A 222 -19.62 -29.79 1.00
N GLN A 223 -18.97 -30.68 1.71
CA GLN A 223 -18.87 -32.10 1.36
C GLN A 223 -20.03 -32.90 1.92
N ASN A 224 -20.19 -34.13 1.43
CA ASN A 224 -21.16 -35.09 1.90
C ASN A 224 -20.86 -35.55 3.33
N SER A 225 -21.85 -35.41 4.20
CA SER A 225 -21.80 -35.95 5.57
C SER A 225 -22.01 -37.47 5.54
N ILE A 226 -21.32 -38.17 6.44
CA ILE A 226 -21.53 -39.62 6.57
C ILE A 226 -22.84 -39.85 7.32
N PRO A 227 -23.73 -40.74 6.84
CA PRO A 227 -24.96 -41.07 7.55
C PRO A 227 -24.67 -41.69 8.93
N THR A 228 -25.49 -41.36 9.88
CA THR A 228 -25.39 -41.94 11.21
C THR A 228 -26.38 -43.07 11.38
N ILE A 229 -25.95 -44.11 12.12
CA ILE A 229 -26.80 -45.26 12.46
C ILE A 229 -26.93 -45.35 13.98
N ASN A 230 -28.16 -45.46 14.45
CA ASN A 230 -28.44 -45.75 15.83
C ASN A 230 -29.15 -47.11 15.91
N ILE A 231 -28.51 -48.06 16.56
CA ILE A 231 -29.07 -49.41 16.78
C ILE A 231 -29.52 -49.46 18.22
N ASN A 232 -30.80 -49.76 18.44
CA ASN A 232 -31.30 -50.08 19.79
C ASN A 232 -30.49 -51.25 20.34
N GLU A 233 -30.06 -51.16 21.59
CA GLU A 233 -29.32 -52.24 22.25
C GLU A 233 -30.07 -53.56 22.12
N ILE A 234 -29.44 -54.55 21.47
CA ILE A 234 -29.92 -55.93 21.50
C ILE A 234 -29.78 -56.40 22.96
N PRO A 235 -30.83 -56.85 23.63
CA PRO A 235 -30.74 -57.31 25.03
C PRO A 235 -29.65 -58.37 25.15
N SER A 236 -28.62 -58.11 25.98
CA SER A 236 -27.42 -58.94 26.13
C SER A 236 -27.70 -60.38 26.68
N ASN A 237 -28.93 -60.70 27.08
CA ASN A 237 -29.31 -61.95 27.67
C ASN A 237 -30.61 -62.52 27.11
N VAL A 238 -30.70 -62.62 25.79
CA VAL A 238 -31.86 -63.34 25.19
C VAL A 238 -31.54 -64.82 25.07
N THR A 239 -32.15 -65.63 25.91
CA THR A 239 -32.10 -67.11 25.78
C THR A 239 -33.23 -67.54 24.88
N PHE A 240 -32.94 -68.01 23.71
CA PHE A 240 -33.93 -68.64 22.83
C PHE A 240 -33.99 -70.14 23.10
N ALA A 241 -35.14 -70.65 23.38
CA ALA A 241 -35.33 -72.07 23.63
C ALA A 241 -35.27 -72.93 22.35
N ASN A 242 -35.38 -72.35 21.19
CA ASN A 242 -35.20 -72.96 19.85
C ASN A 242 -34.70 -71.91 18.87
N SER A 243 -33.88 -72.34 17.96
CA SER A 243 -33.02 -71.73 17.03
C SER A 243 -33.60 -70.64 16.09
N ASP A 244 -34.56 -69.87 16.52
CA ASP A 244 -35.23 -68.90 15.70
C ASP A 244 -34.92 -67.50 16.18
N LEU A 245 -34.14 -66.77 15.40
CA LEU A 245 -33.85 -65.33 15.56
C LEU A 245 -35.06 -64.46 15.15
N ALA A 246 -36.16 -65.10 14.69
CA ALA A 246 -37.39 -64.43 14.34
C ALA A 246 -38.07 -63.83 15.56
N GLY A 247 -37.87 -62.55 15.80
CA GLY A 247 -38.46 -61.85 16.98
C GLY A 247 -37.47 -60.85 17.61
N ILE A 248 -36.27 -60.84 17.18
CA ILE A 248 -35.34 -59.74 17.53
C ILE A 248 -35.64 -58.55 16.64
N ASP A 249 -36.24 -57.53 17.20
CA ASP A 249 -36.39 -56.24 16.52
C ASP A 249 -35.09 -55.44 16.64
N ILE A 250 -34.38 -55.36 15.55
CA ILE A 250 -33.15 -54.55 15.39
C ILE A 250 -33.44 -53.31 14.54
N SER A 251 -34.67 -52.80 14.51
CA SER A 251 -35.05 -51.65 13.71
C SER A 251 -34.01 -50.53 13.84
N PRO A 252 -33.00 -50.49 12.96
CA PRO A 252 -32.01 -49.44 13.00
C PRO A 252 -32.64 -48.11 12.59
N GLN A 253 -32.30 -47.06 13.30
CA GLN A 253 -32.64 -45.70 12.92
C GLN A 253 -31.45 -45.08 12.21
N PHE A 254 -31.70 -44.53 11.07
CA PHE A 254 -30.70 -43.82 10.24
C PHE A 254 -31.05 -42.37 10.20
N SER A 255 -30.04 -41.54 10.25
CA SER A 255 -30.17 -40.12 9.91
C SER A 255 -29.01 -39.69 9.02
N ASP A 256 -29.31 -38.89 8.03
CA ASP A 256 -28.35 -38.25 7.15
C ASP A 256 -28.58 -36.75 7.23
N LEU A 257 -27.50 -35.98 7.42
CA LEU A 257 -27.58 -34.52 7.52
C LEU A 257 -27.79 -33.85 6.15
N ASP A 258 -27.52 -34.59 5.08
CA ASP A 258 -27.65 -34.10 3.70
C ASP A 258 -29.01 -34.46 3.07
N ASP A 259 -29.89 -35.15 3.84
CA ASP A 259 -31.17 -35.71 3.39
C ASP A 259 -31.01 -36.74 2.24
N ASP A 260 -29.84 -37.40 2.18
CA ASP A 260 -29.59 -38.44 1.18
C ASP A 260 -30.39 -39.71 1.50
N SER A 261 -30.73 -40.47 0.46
CA SER A 261 -31.33 -41.78 0.62
C SER A 261 -30.33 -42.76 1.24
N VAL A 262 -30.61 -43.24 2.45
CA VAL A 262 -29.74 -44.18 3.14
C VAL A 262 -30.15 -45.62 2.80
N TYR A 263 -29.18 -46.41 2.32
CA TYR A 263 -29.33 -47.85 2.10
C TYR A 263 -28.60 -48.60 3.21
N HIS A 264 -29.19 -49.68 3.72
CA HIS A 264 -28.58 -50.47 4.77
C HIS A 264 -28.59 -51.96 4.41
N GLU A 265 -27.60 -52.68 4.96
CA GLU A 265 -27.51 -54.13 4.88
C GLU A 265 -27.35 -54.67 6.30
N ILE A 266 -28.15 -55.68 6.66
CA ILE A 266 -28.06 -56.35 7.96
C ILE A 266 -27.41 -57.72 7.72
N GLN A 267 -26.31 -57.97 8.39
CA GLN A 267 -25.62 -59.26 8.36
C GLN A 267 -25.62 -59.89 9.73
N TRP A 268 -26.05 -61.15 9.77
CA TRP A 268 -25.94 -61.96 10.97
C TRP A 268 -24.58 -62.70 10.98
N LEU A 269 -23.89 -62.64 12.09
CA LEU A 269 -22.61 -63.30 12.29
C LEU A 269 -22.76 -64.35 13.40
N ARG A 270 -22.49 -65.63 13.08
CA ARG A 270 -22.45 -66.73 14.07
C ARG A 270 -21.00 -67.03 14.41
N ASN A 271 -20.59 -66.84 15.69
CA ASN A 271 -19.19 -67.00 16.12
C ASN A 271 -18.20 -66.19 15.29
N GLY A 272 -18.61 -65.01 14.77
CA GLY A 272 -17.78 -64.13 13.93
C GLY A 272 -17.77 -64.50 12.45
N PHE A 273 -18.49 -65.50 11.99
CA PHE A 273 -18.63 -65.93 10.60
C PHE A 273 -20.01 -65.55 10.05
N ARG A 274 -20.06 -65.13 8.76
CA ARG A 274 -21.31 -64.87 8.08
C ARG A 274 -22.13 -66.16 7.93
N GLU A 275 -23.42 -66.11 8.20
CA GLU A 275 -24.40 -67.14 7.92
C GLU A 275 -25.11 -66.84 6.58
#